data_8863a392cca627dbcd12420125d0c19f
#
_entry.id   8863a392cca627dbcd12420125d0c19f
#
_cell.length_a   1.000
_cell.length_b   1.000
_cell.length_c   1.000
_cell.angle_alpha   90.00
_cell.angle_beta   90.00
_cell.angle_gamma   90.00
#
_symmetry.space_group_name_H-M   'P 1'
#
loop_
_entity.id
_entity.type
_entity.pdbx_description
1 polymer ?
#
loop_
_entity_poly.entity_id
_entity_poly.type
_entity_poly.pdbx_seq_one_letter_code
_entity_poly.pdbx_strand_id
1 'polypeptide(L)'
;MSLVGVIFSVVISVAILLILIIVLKLNTFVSLIITSIIAGLFLNIPMEKIMGSIESGIGSTLGHIALIFGLGAMLGKLLSDGGGANRIAETLISKFGEKYTQWAIIIASFIVGIALFLEVGLVLLIPLVFTIAKKLKVSQLKIGIPMMAALSVTHGFLPPHPGPTVIAKELHANIGEVLMYGIIIAIPVAIISGPLFLKVAEKIAPSAFRKEGDISELGSQKQFSENEMPSFGLSVFTALLPVILMLLSTILQLITGHEDGKGMNYIENFVYFIGTAGTAMVISVIFAIFSMGLWRGKRIGETMESVTNSIYPIGMMLLIIGGGGAFKQILIDGGVGDTIKESFTNTAMSPLLFAWIIAAVLRIALGSATVAGISTTAIILPIVQNSDTNVALAVLAIGAGSLIFSHVNDAAFWMFKEYFGLTIKETFLTWSLLETILSVSGIIFILFISLFV
;
A
#
# COMPACT_ATOMS: atom_id res chain seq x y z
N MET A 1 -4.52 -20.55 28.71
CA MET A 1 -5.41 -19.46 29.26
C MET A 1 -6.84 -19.73 28.85
N SER A 2 -7.83 -19.15 29.58
CA SER A 2 -9.21 -19.17 29.08
C SER A 2 -9.38 -18.28 27.87
N LEU A 3 -10.37 -18.56 26.99
CA LEU A 3 -10.72 -17.73 25.84
C LEU A 3 -10.85 -16.24 26.21
N VAL A 4 -11.63 -15.98 27.26
CA VAL A 4 -11.85 -14.61 27.77
C VAL A 4 -10.54 -13.95 28.20
N GLY A 5 -9.63 -14.69 28.82
CA GLY A 5 -8.32 -14.17 29.22
C GLY A 5 -7.43 -13.81 28.04
N VAL A 6 -7.43 -14.62 26.99
CA VAL A 6 -6.64 -14.35 25.76
C VAL A 6 -7.21 -13.14 25.02
N ILE A 7 -8.51 -13.08 24.78
CA ILE A 7 -9.17 -11.94 24.12
C ILE A 7 -8.90 -10.66 24.93
N PHE A 8 -9.05 -10.70 26.25
CA PHE A 8 -8.78 -9.55 27.11
C PHE A 8 -7.32 -9.09 27.03
N SER A 9 -6.36 -10.02 27.02
CA SER A 9 -4.93 -9.69 26.85
C SER A 9 -4.63 -9.01 25.52
N VAL A 10 -5.22 -9.49 24.42
CA VAL A 10 -5.08 -8.89 23.09
C VAL A 10 -5.71 -7.50 23.05
N VAL A 11 -6.94 -7.35 23.53
CA VAL A 11 -7.66 -6.05 23.54
C VAL A 11 -6.91 -5.01 24.38
N ILE A 12 -6.42 -5.39 25.57
CA ILE A 12 -5.62 -4.48 26.40
C ILE A 12 -4.30 -4.13 25.72
N SER A 13 -3.61 -5.09 25.11
CA SER A 13 -2.36 -4.82 24.40
C SER A 13 -2.58 -3.82 23.25
N VAL A 14 -3.64 -3.99 22.46
CA VAL A 14 -4.02 -3.03 21.43
C VAL A 14 -4.36 -1.67 22.04
N ALA A 15 -5.13 -1.62 23.13
CA ALA A 15 -5.42 -0.36 23.81
C ALA A 15 -4.16 0.36 24.32
N ILE A 16 -3.21 -0.40 24.88
CA ILE A 16 -1.90 0.15 25.28
C ILE A 16 -1.15 0.70 24.08
N LEU A 17 -1.08 -0.03 22.97
CA LEU A 17 -0.46 0.44 21.72
C LEU A 17 -1.04 1.79 21.28
N LEU A 18 -2.38 1.90 21.31
CA LEU A 18 -3.08 3.13 20.96
C LEU A 18 -2.74 4.28 21.92
N ILE A 19 -2.71 4.03 23.22
CA ILE A 19 -2.34 5.03 24.24
C ILE A 19 -0.90 5.51 24.00
N LEU A 20 0.03 4.59 23.77
CA LEU A 20 1.44 4.93 23.53
C LEU A 20 1.60 5.83 22.30
N ILE A 21 0.91 5.51 21.19
CA ILE A 21 1.03 6.27 19.93
C ILE A 21 0.23 7.58 19.98
N ILE A 22 -1.05 7.53 20.39
CA ILE A 22 -1.98 8.66 20.26
C ILE A 22 -1.85 9.64 21.42
N VAL A 23 -1.83 9.13 22.67
CA VAL A 23 -1.82 9.98 23.87
C VAL A 23 -0.40 10.40 24.24
N LEU A 24 0.51 9.43 24.33
CA LEU A 24 1.91 9.69 24.72
C LEU A 24 2.78 10.12 23.53
N LYS A 25 2.27 10.01 22.31
CA LYS A 25 2.96 10.40 21.06
C LYS A 25 4.34 9.76 20.90
N LEU A 26 4.52 8.54 21.40
CA LEU A 26 5.73 7.79 21.25
C LEU A 26 5.91 7.32 19.79
N ASN A 27 7.15 7.13 19.40
CA ASN A 27 7.49 6.54 18.11
C ASN A 27 6.80 5.17 17.95
N THR A 28 6.22 4.91 16.77
CA THR A 28 5.42 3.70 16.51
C THR A 28 6.23 2.42 16.70
N PHE A 29 7.50 2.37 16.26
CA PHE A 29 8.36 1.20 16.47
C PHE A 29 8.57 0.93 17.96
N VAL A 30 8.93 1.96 18.74
CA VAL A 30 9.11 1.85 20.20
C VAL A 30 7.81 1.39 20.86
N SER A 31 6.67 1.94 20.44
CA SER A 31 5.35 1.56 20.98
C SER A 31 5.01 0.09 20.69
N LEU A 32 5.33 -0.41 19.49
CA LEU A 32 5.15 -1.82 19.13
C LEU A 32 6.04 -2.74 19.98
N ILE A 33 7.29 -2.39 20.23
CA ILE A 33 8.18 -3.20 21.07
C ILE A 33 7.69 -3.22 22.53
N ILE A 34 7.35 -2.06 23.10
CA ILE A 34 6.81 -1.99 24.47
C ILE A 34 5.53 -2.82 24.58
N THR A 35 4.63 -2.67 23.61
CA THR A 35 3.37 -3.44 23.58
C THR A 35 3.63 -4.94 23.44
N SER A 36 4.60 -5.34 22.64
CA SER A 36 4.99 -6.76 22.48
C SER A 36 5.48 -7.36 23.80
N ILE A 37 6.29 -6.63 24.57
CA ILE A 37 6.75 -7.06 25.90
C ILE A 37 5.55 -7.24 26.85
N ILE A 38 4.68 -6.23 26.91
CA ILE A 38 3.51 -6.25 27.81
C ILE A 38 2.54 -7.37 27.40
N ALA A 39 2.28 -7.55 26.09
CA ALA A 39 1.45 -8.63 25.57
C ALA A 39 2.03 -10.00 25.92
N GLY A 40 3.35 -10.18 25.81
CA GLY A 40 4.02 -11.42 26.19
C GLY A 40 3.83 -11.76 27.66
N LEU A 41 3.88 -10.76 28.55
CA LEU A 41 3.61 -10.94 29.98
C LEU A 41 2.14 -11.32 30.25
N PHE A 42 1.20 -10.64 29.58
CA PHE A 42 -0.24 -10.94 29.73
C PHE A 42 -0.62 -12.31 29.18
N LEU A 43 0.06 -12.78 28.15
CA LEU A 43 -0.15 -14.10 27.56
C LEU A 43 0.63 -15.21 28.25
N ASN A 44 1.29 -14.91 29.41
CA ASN A 44 2.09 -15.84 30.21
C ASN A 44 3.25 -16.49 29.43
N ILE A 45 3.86 -15.79 28.48
CA ILE A 45 5.11 -16.22 27.85
C ILE A 45 6.23 -16.13 28.91
N PRO A 46 7.08 -17.14 29.08
CA PRO A 46 8.24 -17.06 29.98
C PRO A 46 9.09 -15.85 29.67
N MET A 47 9.44 -15.05 30.70
CA MET A 47 10.13 -13.75 30.52
C MET A 47 11.42 -13.89 29.72
N GLU A 48 12.16 -14.97 29.93
CA GLU A 48 13.40 -15.29 29.22
C GLU A 48 13.19 -15.53 27.71
N LYS A 49 11.96 -15.83 27.27
CA LYS A 49 11.64 -16.07 25.85
C LYS A 49 11.10 -14.85 25.14
N ILE A 50 10.56 -13.85 25.87
CA ILE A 50 9.89 -12.69 25.25
C ILE A 50 10.79 -11.96 24.25
N MET A 51 12.05 -11.67 24.64
CA MET A 51 12.97 -10.97 23.72
C MET A 51 13.33 -11.83 22.51
N GLY A 52 13.54 -13.14 22.70
CA GLY A 52 13.80 -14.07 21.59
C GLY A 52 12.62 -14.13 20.60
N SER A 53 11.38 -14.12 21.08
CA SER A 53 10.18 -14.03 20.24
C SER A 53 10.13 -12.69 19.46
N ILE A 54 10.44 -11.58 20.12
CA ILE A 54 10.50 -10.25 19.48
C ILE A 54 11.56 -10.23 18.38
N GLU A 55 12.79 -10.68 18.65
CA GLU A 55 13.88 -10.74 17.68
C GLU A 55 13.55 -11.66 16.50
N SER A 56 12.97 -12.83 16.76
CA SER A 56 12.50 -13.76 15.74
C SER A 56 11.42 -13.14 14.86
N GLY A 57 10.46 -12.44 15.46
CA GLY A 57 9.40 -11.74 14.75
C GLY A 57 9.90 -10.62 13.84
N ILE A 58 10.84 -9.80 14.34
CA ILE A 58 11.52 -8.76 13.55
C ILE A 58 12.30 -9.41 12.39
N GLY A 59 13.13 -10.40 12.70
CA GLY A 59 14.02 -11.03 11.72
C GLY A 59 13.25 -11.73 10.61
N SER A 60 12.22 -12.53 10.93
CA SER A 60 11.40 -13.22 9.95
C SER A 60 10.66 -12.25 9.03
N THR A 61 10.06 -11.21 9.58
CA THR A 61 9.32 -10.21 8.82
C THR A 61 10.25 -9.37 7.94
N LEU A 62 11.32 -8.81 8.49
CA LEU A 62 12.26 -8.00 7.70
C LEU A 62 13.04 -8.81 6.67
N GLY A 63 13.41 -10.04 6.97
CA GLY A 63 14.15 -10.90 6.04
C GLY A 63 13.45 -11.08 4.70
N HIS A 64 12.12 -11.15 4.70
CA HIS A 64 11.34 -11.30 3.48
C HIS A 64 10.99 -9.97 2.79
N ILE A 65 10.84 -8.90 3.57
CA ILE A 65 10.23 -7.64 3.11
C ILE A 65 11.27 -6.60 2.73
N ALA A 66 12.40 -6.53 3.42
CA ALA A 66 13.42 -5.52 3.18
C ALA A 66 13.90 -5.49 1.71
N LEU A 67 13.99 -6.67 1.08
CA LEU A 67 14.37 -6.79 -0.33
C LEU A 67 13.36 -6.10 -1.25
N ILE A 68 12.07 -6.48 -1.13
CA ILE A 68 11.02 -5.96 -2.03
C ILE A 68 10.82 -4.47 -1.77
N PHE A 69 10.84 -4.08 -0.51
CA PHE A 69 10.63 -2.69 -0.10
C PHE A 69 11.77 -1.77 -0.52
N GLY A 70 13.01 -2.20 -0.26
CA GLY A 70 14.19 -1.46 -0.68
C GLY A 70 14.25 -1.30 -2.20
N LEU A 71 14.06 -2.39 -2.95
CA LEU A 71 14.06 -2.35 -4.42
C LEU A 71 12.89 -1.53 -4.97
N GLY A 72 11.72 -1.54 -4.32
CA GLY A 72 10.57 -0.71 -4.70
C GLY A 72 10.88 0.78 -4.57
N ALA A 73 11.49 1.20 -3.46
CA ALA A 73 11.94 2.59 -3.28
C ALA A 73 12.99 3.00 -4.32
N MET A 74 13.95 2.10 -4.64
CA MET A 74 14.97 2.33 -5.66
C MET A 74 14.34 2.50 -7.04
N LEU A 75 13.43 1.61 -7.45
CA LEU A 75 12.71 1.69 -8.72
C LEU A 75 11.92 3.00 -8.83
N GLY A 76 11.16 3.33 -7.78
CA GLY A 76 10.38 4.57 -7.72
C GLY A 76 11.26 5.82 -7.84
N LYS A 77 12.37 5.85 -7.12
CA LYS A 77 13.33 6.98 -7.16
C LYS A 77 13.97 7.13 -8.54
N LEU A 78 14.42 6.03 -9.15
CA LEU A 78 14.99 6.03 -10.50
C LEU A 78 13.98 6.53 -11.55
N LEU A 79 12.71 6.08 -11.45
CA LEU A 79 11.64 6.50 -12.35
C LEU A 79 11.33 8.00 -12.19
N SER A 80 11.32 8.50 -10.96
CA SER A 80 11.12 9.92 -10.65
C SER A 80 12.29 10.78 -11.13
N ASP A 81 13.52 10.46 -10.70
CA ASP A 81 14.72 11.22 -11.03
C ASP A 81 15.12 11.12 -12.51
N GLY A 82 14.65 10.09 -13.20
CA GLY A 82 14.82 9.88 -14.64
C GLY A 82 13.78 10.61 -15.51
N GLY A 83 12.78 11.26 -14.90
CA GLY A 83 11.70 11.93 -15.63
C GLY A 83 10.65 10.99 -16.23
N GLY A 84 10.74 9.68 -15.94
CA GLY A 84 9.81 8.68 -16.48
C GLY A 84 8.38 8.87 -15.98
N ALA A 85 8.21 9.18 -14.70
CA ALA A 85 6.90 9.43 -14.12
C ALA A 85 6.25 10.71 -14.69
N ASN A 86 7.05 11.78 -14.88
CA ASN A 86 6.60 13.01 -15.56
C ASN A 86 6.16 12.71 -17.00
N ARG A 87 6.96 11.95 -17.78
CA ARG A 87 6.61 11.55 -19.15
C ARG A 87 5.29 10.80 -19.23
N ILE A 88 5.05 9.85 -18.31
CA ILE A 88 3.80 9.09 -18.28
C ILE A 88 2.62 10.05 -18.12
N ALA A 89 2.68 10.90 -17.11
CA ALA A 89 1.60 11.82 -16.79
C ALA A 89 1.35 12.85 -17.90
N GLU A 90 2.38 13.56 -18.37
CA GLU A 90 2.25 14.57 -19.42
C GLU A 90 1.73 14.00 -20.73
N THR A 91 2.23 12.82 -21.15
CA THR A 91 1.79 12.20 -22.40
C THR A 91 0.33 11.77 -22.35
N LEU A 92 -0.11 11.17 -21.24
CA LEU A 92 -1.51 10.76 -21.10
C LEU A 92 -2.44 11.97 -21.12
N ILE A 93 -2.10 13.01 -20.37
CA ILE A 93 -2.92 14.22 -20.31
C ILE A 93 -3.00 14.91 -21.68
N SER A 94 -1.87 15.02 -22.41
CA SER A 94 -1.87 15.65 -23.73
C SER A 94 -2.69 14.85 -24.75
N LYS A 95 -2.68 13.52 -24.69
CA LYS A 95 -3.42 12.65 -25.63
C LYS A 95 -4.91 12.60 -25.37
N PHE A 96 -5.34 12.62 -24.11
CA PHE A 96 -6.76 12.52 -23.76
C PHE A 96 -7.52 13.84 -23.98
N GLY A 97 -6.83 14.97 -24.00
CA GLY A 97 -7.41 16.30 -24.14
C GLY A 97 -8.24 16.75 -22.93
N GLU A 98 -8.81 17.94 -23.03
CA GLU A 98 -9.50 18.60 -21.90
C GLU A 98 -10.71 17.81 -21.38
N LYS A 99 -11.49 17.22 -22.26
CA LYS A 99 -12.73 16.50 -21.93
C LYS A 99 -12.49 15.27 -21.06
N TYR A 100 -11.38 14.58 -21.25
CA TYR A 100 -11.07 13.30 -20.60
C TYR A 100 -9.89 13.40 -19.63
N THR A 101 -9.51 14.60 -19.22
CA THR A 101 -8.34 14.84 -18.34
C THR A 101 -8.44 14.05 -17.02
N GLN A 102 -9.65 13.91 -16.45
CA GLN A 102 -9.83 13.11 -15.23
C GLN A 102 -9.46 11.63 -15.43
N TRP A 103 -9.80 11.06 -16.59
CA TRP A 103 -9.42 9.69 -16.94
C TRP A 103 -7.91 9.56 -17.21
N ALA A 104 -7.35 10.56 -17.90
CA ALA A 104 -5.91 10.61 -18.13
C ALA A 104 -5.11 10.61 -16.82
N ILE A 105 -5.53 11.44 -15.86
CA ILE A 105 -4.85 11.51 -14.56
C ILE A 105 -5.04 10.25 -13.73
N ILE A 106 -6.20 9.59 -13.77
CA ILE A 106 -6.41 8.30 -13.11
C ILE A 106 -5.46 7.25 -13.66
N ILE A 107 -5.39 7.11 -14.99
CA ILE A 107 -4.52 6.12 -15.64
C ILE A 107 -3.05 6.45 -15.34
N ALA A 108 -2.66 7.72 -15.45
CA ALA A 108 -1.30 8.16 -15.12
C ALA A 108 -0.95 7.86 -13.66
N SER A 109 -1.85 8.22 -12.72
CA SER A 109 -1.65 8.00 -11.30
C SER A 109 -1.68 6.52 -10.93
N PHE A 110 -2.46 5.71 -11.62
CA PHE A 110 -2.47 4.26 -11.43
C PHE A 110 -1.12 3.63 -11.86
N ILE A 111 -0.63 3.98 -13.06
CA ILE A 111 0.66 3.50 -13.57
C ILE A 111 1.84 3.96 -12.69
N VAL A 112 1.83 5.24 -12.34
CA VAL A 112 2.87 5.84 -11.47
C VAL A 112 2.75 5.29 -10.06
N GLY A 113 1.52 5.15 -9.55
CA GLY A 113 1.22 4.64 -8.22
C GLY A 113 1.63 3.19 -8.00
N ILE A 114 1.66 2.35 -9.02
CA ILE A 114 2.22 0.98 -8.90
C ILE A 114 3.73 1.01 -8.58
N ALA A 115 4.46 2.00 -9.11
CA ALA A 115 5.91 2.10 -8.94
C ALA A 115 6.35 2.98 -7.77
N LEU A 116 5.50 3.91 -7.33
CA LEU A 116 5.82 4.92 -6.31
C LEU A 116 4.92 4.76 -5.09
N PHE A 117 5.48 4.99 -3.90
CA PHE A 117 4.67 5.13 -2.68
C PHE A 117 3.71 6.32 -2.78
N LEU A 118 2.57 6.23 -2.09
CA LEU A 118 1.50 7.22 -2.15
C LEU A 118 2.01 8.66 -1.97
N GLU A 119 2.81 8.90 -0.93
CA GLU A 119 3.33 10.22 -0.61
C GLU A 119 4.27 10.74 -1.71
N VAL A 120 5.12 9.87 -2.25
CA VAL A 120 6.04 10.22 -3.34
C VAL A 120 5.28 10.48 -4.62
N GLY A 121 4.29 9.64 -4.95
CA GLY A 121 3.38 9.82 -6.08
C GLY A 121 2.61 11.14 -5.99
N LEU A 122 2.10 11.48 -4.80
CA LEU A 122 1.42 12.75 -4.55
C LEU A 122 2.35 13.94 -4.80
N VAL A 123 3.52 13.98 -4.14
CA VAL A 123 4.50 15.09 -4.30
C VAL A 123 4.91 15.27 -5.75
N LEU A 124 5.07 14.18 -6.49
CA LEU A 124 5.47 14.22 -7.90
C LEU A 124 4.35 14.72 -8.82
N LEU A 125 3.11 14.27 -8.59
CA LEU A 125 2.01 14.56 -9.51
C LEU A 125 1.29 15.88 -9.19
N ILE A 126 1.40 16.42 -7.97
CA ILE A 126 0.66 17.60 -7.55
C ILE A 126 0.99 18.87 -8.36
N PRO A 127 2.25 19.16 -8.73
CA PRO A 127 2.58 20.31 -9.59
C PRO A 127 1.94 20.22 -10.97
N LEU A 128 1.85 18.98 -11.49
CA LEU A 128 1.21 18.70 -12.75
C LEU A 128 -0.31 18.93 -12.66
N VAL A 129 -0.94 18.45 -11.59
CA VAL A 129 -2.37 18.71 -11.29
C VAL A 129 -2.65 20.21 -11.27
N PHE A 130 -1.81 21.00 -10.62
CA PHE A 130 -1.97 22.45 -10.53
C PHE A 130 -1.80 23.15 -11.89
N THR A 131 -0.80 22.73 -12.65
CA THR A 131 -0.56 23.24 -14.01
C THR A 131 -1.76 22.97 -14.93
N ILE A 132 -2.31 21.76 -14.87
CA ILE A 132 -3.47 21.37 -15.67
C ILE A 132 -4.72 22.11 -15.23
N ALA A 133 -4.99 22.15 -13.91
CA ALA A 133 -6.14 22.86 -13.36
C ALA A 133 -6.14 24.34 -13.78
N LYS A 134 -4.96 25.00 -13.73
CA LYS A 134 -4.78 26.36 -14.20
C LYS A 134 -5.04 26.51 -15.71
N LYS A 135 -4.49 25.60 -16.53
CA LYS A 135 -4.69 25.60 -17.99
C LYS A 135 -6.15 25.40 -18.37
N LEU A 136 -6.84 24.48 -17.70
CA LEU A 136 -8.27 24.17 -17.94
C LEU A 136 -9.22 25.14 -17.22
N LYS A 137 -8.72 26.04 -16.40
CA LYS A 137 -9.52 26.96 -15.56
C LYS A 137 -10.54 26.23 -14.68
N VAL A 138 -10.14 25.10 -14.11
CA VAL A 138 -10.95 24.29 -13.19
C VAL A 138 -10.30 24.26 -11.80
N SER A 139 -11.10 23.89 -10.78
CA SER A 139 -10.55 23.67 -9.43
C SER A 139 -9.48 22.57 -9.43
N GLN A 140 -8.42 22.76 -8.67
CA GLN A 140 -7.35 21.77 -8.47
C GLN A 140 -7.89 20.44 -7.95
N LEU A 141 -8.92 20.46 -7.09
CA LEU A 141 -9.56 19.24 -6.58
C LEU A 141 -10.27 18.41 -7.65
N LYS A 142 -10.72 19.04 -8.77
CA LYS A 142 -11.31 18.28 -9.89
C LYS A 142 -10.34 17.31 -10.54
N ILE A 143 -9.07 17.61 -10.46
CA ILE A 143 -7.99 16.77 -10.96
C ILE A 143 -7.36 15.97 -9.80
N GLY A 144 -7.24 16.59 -8.62
CA GLY A 144 -6.61 16.02 -7.44
C GLY A 144 -7.37 14.83 -6.83
N ILE A 145 -8.70 14.89 -6.74
CA ILE A 145 -9.52 13.77 -6.19
C ILE A 145 -9.36 12.49 -7.03
N PRO A 146 -9.51 12.50 -8.38
CA PRO A 146 -9.25 11.33 -9.20
C PRO A 146 -7.80 10.81 -9.11
N MET A 147 -6.82 11.72 -9.03
CA MET A 147 -5.41 11.35 -8.81
C MET A 147 -5.23 10.59 -7.51
N MET A 148 -5.73 11.16 -6.40
CA MET A 148 -5.58 10.55 -5.07
C MET A 148 -6.31 9.22 -4.96
N ALA A 149 -7.50 9.09 -5.55
CA ALA A 149 -8.22 7.82 -5.60
C ALA A 149 -7.37 6.71 -6.26
N ALA A 150 -6.72 7.00 -7.38
CA ALA A 150 -5.88 6.04 -8.07
C ALA A 150 -4.60 5.71 -7.27
N LEU A 151 -3.94 6.70 -6.69
CA LEU A 151 -2.76 6.48 -5.84
C LEU A 151 -3.10 5.68 -4.59
N SER A 152 -4.23 5.98 -3.94
CA SER A 152 -4.64 5.29 -2.72
C SER A 152 -5.06 3.84 -2.98
N VAL A 153 -5.78 3.60 -4.07
CA VAL A 153 -6.14 2.24 -4.50
C VAL A 153 -4.90 1.40 -4.79
N THR A 154 -3.91 1.94 -5.52
CA THR A 154 -2.67 1.21 -5.77
C THR A 154 -1.91 0.92 -4.48
N HIS A 155 -1.87 1.89 -3.57
CA HIS A 155 -1.21 1.76 -2.27
C HIS A 155 -1.83 0.68 -1.38
N GLY A 156 -3.14 0.58 -1.34
CA GLY A 156 -3.85 -0.34 -0.45
C GLY A 156 -4.08 -1.74 -1.00
N PHE A 157 -4.14 -1.91 -2.33
CA PHE A 157 -4.50 -3.20 -2.93
C PHE A 157 -3.36 -3.89 -3.69
N LEU A 158 -2.38 -3.16 -4.19
CA LEU A 158 -1.48 -3.73 -5.19
C LEU A 158 -0.06 -3.95 -4.68
N PRO A 159 0.44 -5.21 -4.68
CA PRO A 159 1.88 -5.42 -4.67
C PRO A 159 2.54 -4.71 -5.88
N PRO A 160 3.76 -4.19 -5.77
CA PRO A 160 4.72 -4.37 -4.68
C PRO A 160 4.62 -3.34 -3.55
N HIS A 161 3.50 -2.64 -3.39
CA HIS A 161 3.35 -1.73 -2.25
C HIS A 161 3.54 -2.45 -0.91
N PRO A 162 4.08 -1.74 0.11
CA PRO A 162 4.44 -2.33 1.40
C PRO A 162 3.29 -3.05 2.08
N GLY A 163 2.15 -2.36 2.25
CA GLY A 163 0.98 -2.91 2.93
C GLY A 163 0.56 -4.25 2.34
N PRO A 164 0.05 -4.29 1.10
CA PRO A 164 -0.39 -5.53 0.46
C PRO A 164 0.69 -6.60 0.41
N THR A 165 1.96 -6.22 0.18
CA THR A 165 3.07 -7.19 0.08
C THR A 165 3.38 -7.84 1.42
N VAL A 166 3.42 -7.05 2.50
CA VAL A 166 3.63 -7.58 3.86
C VAL A 166 2.47 -8.48 4.25
N ILE A 167 1.24 -7.99 4.10
CA ILE A 167 0.04 -8.74 4.45
C ILE A 167 0.00 -10.07 3.69
N ALA A 168 0.29 -10.06 2.37
CA ALA A 168 0.34 -11.28 1.55
C ALA A 168 1.37 -12.28 2.06
N LYS A 169 2.59 -11.83 2.37
CA LYS A 169 3.65 -12.70 2.91
C LYS A 169 3.30 -13.27 4.27
N GLU A 170 2.75 -12.45 5.15
CA GLU A 170 2.37 -12.86 6.50
C GLU A 170 1.20 -13.87 6.52
N LEU A 171 0.27 -13.76 5.57
CA LEU A 171 -0.83 -14.70 5.38
C LEU A 171 -0.46 -15.90 4.49
N HIS A 172 0.77 -15.98 3.97
CA HIS A 172 1.23 -17.00 3.02
C HIS A 172 0.42 -17.00 1.70
N ALA A 173 -0.07 -15.83 1.26
CA ALA A 173 -0.77 -15.68 0.00
C ALA A 173 0.17 -15.66 -1.20
N ASN A 174 -0.29 -16.15 -2.34
CA ASN A 174 0.40 -15.94 -3.61
C ASN A 174 0.31 -14.46 -4.02
N ILE A 175 1.46 -13.76 -4.10
CA ILE A 175 1.52 -12.33 -4.41
C ILE A 175 0.96 -12.03 -5.80
N GLY A 176 1.13 -12.95 -6.76
CA GLY A 176 0.60 -12.80 -8.11
C GLY A 176 -0.93 -12.86 -8.14
N GLU A 177 -1.55 -13.74 -7.34
CA GLU A 177 -3.01 -13.79 -7.17
C GLU A 177 -3.53 -12.52 -6.50
N VAL A 178 -2.87 -12.05 -5.44
CA VAL A 178 -3.22 -10.77 -4.79
C VAL A 178 -3.16 -9.63 -5.80
N LEU A 179 -2.12 -9.59 -6.65
CA LEU A 179 -2.00 -8.59 -7.70
C LEU A 179 -3.11 -8.71 -8.75
N MET A 180 -3.42 -9.93 -9.20
CA MET A 180 -4.46 -10.18 -10.20
C MET A 180 -5.84 -9.73 -9.69
N TYR A 181 -6.28 -10.23 -8.53
CA TYR A 181 -7.56 -9.81 -7.94
C TYR A 181 -7.52 -8.34 -7.54
N GLY A 182 -6.39 -7.86 -7.04
CA GLY A 182 -6.16 -6.47 -6.69
C GLY A 182 -6.40 -5.54 -7.87
N ILE A 183 -5.88 -5.81 -9.06
CA ILE A 183 -6.10 -5.01 -10.27
C ILE A 183 -7.60 -5.02 -10.67
N ILE A 184 -8.24 -6.20 -10.63
CA ILE A 184 -9.66 -6.34 -10.97
C ILE A 184 -10.54 -5.46 -10.06
N ILE A 185 -10.24 -5.43 -8.76
CA ILE A 185 -10.96 -4.65 -7.75
C ILE A 185 -10.57 -3.16 -7.80
N ALA A 186 -9.29 -2.87 -8.00
CA ALA A 186 -8.76 -1.52 -7.99
C ALA A 186 -9.39 -0.61 -9.04
N ILE A 187 -9.66 -1.13 -10.24
CA ILE A 187 -10.23 -0.33 -11.34
C ILE A 187 -11.63 0.22 -10.99
N PRO A 188 -12.64 -0.60 -10.64
CA PRO A 188 -13.96 -0.08 -10.29
C PRO A 188 -13.93 0.76 -9.01
N VAL A 189 -13.09 0.41 -8.02
CA VAL A 189 -12.95 1.19 -6.79
C VAL A 189 -12.37 2.58 -7.09
N ALA A 190 -11.34 2.70 -7.93
CA ALA A 190 -10.80 3.99 -8.35
C ALA A 190 -11.82 4.86 -9.10
N ILE A 191 -12.69 4.24 -9.90
CA ILE A 191 -13.78 4.95 -10.60
C ILE A 191 -14.80 5.48 -9.60
N ILE A 192 -15.19 4.67 -8.61
CA ILE A 192 -16.20 5.05 -7.62
C ILE A 192 -15.65 6.14 -6.69
N SER A 193 -14.45 5.96 -6.14
CA SER A 193 -13.84 6.89 -5.20
C SER A 193 -13.21 8.13 -5.85
N GLY A 194 -12.96 8.10 -7.16
CA GLY A 194 -12.45 9.22 -7.94
C GLY A 194 -13.58 10.00 -8.66
N PRO A 195 -13.84 9.75 -9.96
CA PRO A 195 -14.75 10.54 -10.77
C PRO A 195 -16.21 10.55 -10.28
N LEU A 196 -16.71 9.44 -9.73
CA LEU A 196 -18.08 9.38 -9.23
C LEU A 196 -18.21 10.14 -7.91
N PHE A 197 -17.30 9.92 -6.99
CA PHE A 197 -17.25 10.65 -5.72
C PHE A 197 -17.01 12.14 -5.92
N LEU A 198 -16.20 12.54 -6.90
CA LEU A 198 -15.97 13.95 -7.22
C LEU A 198 -17.29 14.73 -7.37
N LYS A 199 -18.29 14.16 -8.05
CA LYS A 199 -19.62 14.79 -8.23
C LYS A 199 -20.36 15.00 -6.91
N VAL A 200 -20.13 14.11 -5.95
CA VAL A 200 -20.68 14.21 -4.59
C VAL A 200 -19.89 15.24 -3.79
N ALA A 201 -18.56 15.18 -3.83
CA ALA A 201 -17.68 16.10 -3.14
C ALA A 201 -17.93 17.57 -3.51
N GLU A 202 -18.16 17.86 -4.79
CA GLU A 202 -18.55 19.21 -5.26
C GLU A 202 -19.83 19.75 -4.60
N LYS A 203 -20.77 18.87 -4.28
CA LYS A 203 -22.05 19.24 -3.67
C LYS A 203 -21.93 19.42 -2.14
N ILE A 204 -21.17 18.56 -1.48
CA ILE A 204 -21.06 18.55 0.00
C ILE A 204 -19.98 19.49 0.53
N ALA A 205 -18.97 19.81 -0.27
CA ALA A 205 -17.86 20.70 0.09
C ALA A 205 -17.58 21.76 -0.97
N PRO A 206 -18.58 22.56 -1.43
CA PRO A 206 -18.40 23.52 -2.52
C PRO A 206 -17.36 24.60 -2.23
N SER A 207 -17.10 24.93 -0.97
CA SER A 207 -16.05 25.87 -0.56
C SER A 207 -14.65 25.32 -0.86
N ALA A 208 -14.42 24.03 -0.70
CA ALA A 208 -13.14 23.37 -1.00
C ALA A 208 -12.74 23.55 -2.48
N PHE A 209 -13.70 23.52 -3.38
CA PHE A 209 -13.46 23.66 -4.82
C PHE A 209 -13.19 25.11 -5.28
N ARG A 210 -13.28 26.07 -4.38
CA ARG A 210 -12.92 27.49 -4.62
C ARG A 210 -11.54 27.84 -4.04
N LYS A 211 -10.91 26.90 -3.35
CA LYS A 211 -9.58 27.09 -2.79
C LYS A 211 -8.51 26.91 -3.88
N GLU A 212 -7.45 27.66 -3.71
CA GLU A 212 -6.21 27.49 -4.46
C GLU A 212 -5.15 27.03 -3.46
N GLY A 213 -4.58 25.87 -3.72
CA GLY A 213 -3.50 25.31 -2.95
C GLY A 213 -2.18 25.98 -3.27
N ASP A 214 -1.22 25.84 -2.39
CA ASP A 214 0.14 26.33 -2.56
C ASP A 214 1.13 25.19 -2.52
N ILE A 215 2.04 25.16 -3.48
CA ILE A 215 3.12 24.18 -3.59
C ILE A 215 4.51 24.80 -3.43
N SER A 216 4.58 26.04 -3.00
CA SER A 216 5.85 26.79 -2.79
C SER A 216 6.79 26.06 -1.83
N GLU A 217 6.24 25.34 -0.83
CA GLU A 217 7.00 24.56 0.14
C GLU A 217 7.64 23.30 -0.45
N LEU A 218 7.17 22.82 -1.61
CA LEU A 218 7.78 21.64 -2.27
C LEU A 218 9.17 21.95 -2.86
N GLY A 219 9.61 23.21 -2.79
CA GLY A 219 10.85 23.66 -3.39
C GLY A 219 10.84 23.57 -4.92
N SER A 220 11.97 23.86 -5.54
CA SER A 220 12.13 23.69 -6.98
C SER A 220 12.21 22.21 -7.34
N GLN A 221 11.08 21.61 -7.71
CA GLN A 221 11.11 20.28 -8.32
C GLN A 221 11.90 20.33 -9.64
N LYS A 222 12.66 19.30 -9.91
CA LYS A 222 13.38 19.17 -11.17
C LYS A 222 12.38 19.20 -12.31
N GLN A 223 12.37 20.31 -13.04
CA GLN A 223 11.63 20.41 -14.29
C GLN A 223 12.43 19.73 -15.38
N PHE A 224 11.80 18.81 -16.08
CA PHE A 224 12.41 18.15 -17.21
C PHE A 224 11.96 18.84 -18.49
N SER A 225 12.90 19.18 -19.36
CA SER A 225 12.58 19.53 -20.74
C SER A 225 12.11 18.26 -21.50
N GLU A 226 11.37 18.44 -22.58
CA GLU A 226 10.80 17.32 -23.34
C GLU A 226 11.87 16.32 -23.83
N ASN A 227 13.05 16.83 -24.18
CA ASN A 227 14.19 16.02 -24.63
C ASN A 227 14.94 15.30 -23.51
N GLU A 228 14.81 15.77 -22.28
CA GLU A 228 15.42 15.12 -21.10
C GLU A 228 14.60 13.95 -20.58
N MET A 229 13.31 13.88 -20.89
CA MET A 229 12.46 12.78 -20.48
C MET A 229 12.63 11.56 -21.39
N PRO A 230 12.56 10.33 -20.85
CA PRO A 230 12.54 9.11 -21.66
C PRO A 230 11.27 9.04 -22.53
N SER A 231 11.24 8.12 -23.51
CA SER A 231 10.02 7.89 -24.28
C SER A 231 8.89 7.35 -23.39
N PHE A 232 7.64 7.61 -23.79
CA PHE A 232 6.47 7.15 -23.04
C PHE A 232 6.46 5.62 -22.85
N GLY A 233 6.71 4.87 -23.95
CA GLY A 233 6.73 3.40 -23.88
C GLY A 233 7.80 2.86 -22.93
N LEU A 234 9.00 3.44 -22.95
CA LEU A 234 10.08 3.05 -22.03
C LEU A 234 9.73 3.35 -20.57
N SER A 235 9.11 4.51 -20.33
CA SER A 235 8.69 4.92 -18.98
C SER A 235 7.62 3.98 -18.39
N VAL A 236 6.58 3.68 -19.18
CA VAL A 236 5.50 2.76 -18.79
C VAL A 236 6.05 1.35 -18.59
N PHE A 237 6.88 0.86 -19.52
CA PHE A 237 7.48 -0.47 -19.41
C PHE A 237 8.34 -0.60 -18.15
N THR A 238 9.18 0.41 -17.85
CA THR A 238 10.01 0.43 -16.64
C THR A 238 9.15 0.40 -15.38
N ALA A 239 8.08 1.21 -15.32
CA ALA A 239 7.18 1.27 -14.16
C ALA A 239 6.43 -0.04 -13.93
N LEU A 240 5.96 -0.69 -15.01
CA LEU A 240 5.13 -1.88 -14.93
C LEU A 240 5.91 -3.20 -14.99
N LEU A 241 7.22 -3.15 -15.22
CA LEU A 241 8.03 -4.37 -15.41
C LEU A 241 7.88 -5.39 -14.26
N PRO A 242 7.92 -5.02 -12.97
CA PRO A 242 7.73 -5.98 -11.89
C PRO A 242 6.34 -6.62 -11.94
N VAL A 243 5.31 -5.84 -12.24
CA VAL A 243 3.93 -6.32 -12.38
C VAL A 243 3.80 -7.29 -13.57
N ILE A 244 4.40 -6.95 -14.70
CA ILE A 244 4.39 -7.80 -15.91
C ILE A 244 5.03 -9.16 -15.61
N LEU A 245 6.18 -9.17 -14.93
CA LEU A 245 6.88 -10.41 -14.60
C LEU A 245 6.08 -11.27 -13.61
N MET A 246 5.50 -10.67 -12.57
CA MET A 246 4.67 -11.38 -11.59
C MET A 246 3.40 -11.96 -12.24
N LEU A 247 2.69 -11.17 -13.05
CA LEU A 247 1.49 -11.65 -13.76
C LEU A 247 1.81 -12.75 -14.76
N LEU A 248 2.92 -12.65 -15.49
CA LEU A 248 3.36 -13.70 -16.43
C LEU A 248 3.54 -15.04 -15.72
N SER A 249 4.18 -15.03 -14.55
CA SER A 249 4.35 -16.25 -13.73
C SER A 249 3.01 -16.79 -13.23
N THR A 250 2.15 -15.93 -12.71
CA THR A 250 0.83 -16.36 -12.20
C THR A 250 -0.05 -16.94 -13.30
N ILE A 251 -0.10 -16.30 -14.48
CA ILE A 251 -0.86 -16.80 -15.63
C ILE A 251 -0.34 -18.17 -16.08
N LEU A 252 0.99 -18.34 -16.09
CA LEU A 252 1.59 -19.62 -16.43
C LEU A 252 1.18 -20.73 -15.45
N GLN A 253 1.23 -20.45 -14.14
CA GLN A 253 0.80 -21.40 -13.11
C GLN A 253 -0.68 -21.79 -13.26
N LEU A 254 -1.56 -20.82 -13.54
CA LEU A 254 -2.99 -21.06 -13.77
C LEU A 254 -3.24 -21.93 -15.00
N ILE A 255 -2.46 -21.74 -16.08
CA ILE A 255 -2.60 -22.52 -17.33
C ILE A 255 -2.07 -23.94 -17.16
N THR A 256 -0.94 -24.13 -16.49
CA THR A 256 -0.26 -25.44 -16.35
C THR A 256 -0.80 -26.27 -15.19
N GLY A 257 -1.46 -25.63 -14.22
CA GLY A 257 -1.88 -26.28 -12.96
C GLY A 257 -0.70 -26.66 -12.06
N HIS A 258 0.51 -26.18 -12.36
CA HIS A 258 1.70 -26.43 -11.55
C HIS A 258 1.93 -25.27 -10.58
N GLU A 259 1.99 -25.55 -9.29
CA GLU A 259 2.19 -24.56 -8.24
C GLU A 259 3.60 -24.67 -7.62
N ASP A 260 4.16 -23.53 -7.23
CA ASP A 260 5.37 -23.39 -6.40
C ASP A 260 6.58 -24.22 -6.84
N GLY A 261 6.80 -24.32 -8.16
CA GLY A 261 7.96 -25.03 -8.72
C GLY A 261 7.84 -26.56 -8.72
N LYS A 262 6.71 -27.12 -8.27
CA LYS A 262 6.49 -28.58 -8.28
C LYS A 262 5.91 -29.04 -9.62
N GLY A 263 6.53 -30.03 -10.22
CA GLY A 263 6.10 -30.58 -11.50
C GLY A 263 6.44 -29.74 -12.73
N MET A 264 7.05 -28.57 -12.56
CA MET A 264 7.40 -27.63 -13.62
C MET A 264 8.58 -28.11 -14.46
N ASN A 265 8.52 -27.93 -15.77
CA ASN A 265 9.67 -28.08 -16.65
C ASN A 265 10.67 -26.90 -16.49
N TYR A 266 11.82 -26.95 -17.18
CA TYR A 266 12.86 -25.93 -17.04
C TYR A 266 12.39 -24.51 -17.41
N ILE A 267 11.57 -24.36 -18.46
CA ILE A 267 11.05 -23.06 -18.91
C ILE A 267 10.03 -22.52 -17.91
N GLU A 268 9.14 -23.37 -17.44
CA GLU A 268 8.16 -23.02 -16.41
C GLU A 268 8.84 -22.58 -15.12
N ASN A 269 9.86 -23.32 -14.66
CA ASN A 269 10.67 -22.94 -13.50
C ASN A 269 11.40 -21.62 -13.69
N PHE A 270 11.90 -21.34 -14.90
CA PHE A 270 12.55 -20.06 -15.19
C PHE A 270 11.54 -18.90 -15.15
N VAL A 271 10.37 -19.05 -15.76
CA VAL A 271 9.30 -18.04 -15.73
C VAL A 271 8.81 -17.83 -14.30
N TYR A 272 8.62 -18.90 -13.54
CA TYR A 272 8.30 -18.82 -12.12
C TYR A 272 9.35 -18.04 -11.34
N PHE A 273 10.64 -18.36 -11.51
CA PHE A 273 11.75 -17.68 -10.84
C PHE A 273 11.79 -16.18 -11.12
N ILE A 274 11.71 -15.76 -12.39
CA ILE A 274 11.72 -14.33 -12.74
C ILE A 274 10.47 -13.58 -12.31
N GLY A 275 9.34 -14.29 -12.13
CA GLY A 275 8.07 -13.76 -11.65
C GLY A 275 7.92 -13.75 -10.14
N THR A 276 8.84 -14.36 -9.36
CA THR A 276 8.82 -14.18 -7.90
C THR A 276 9.05 -12.70 -7.56
N ALA A 277 8.34 -12.18 -6.56
CA ALA A 277 8.32 -10.74 -6.26
C ALA A 277 9.74 -10.15 -6.08
N GLY A 278 10.63 -10.87 -5.36
CA GLY A 278 12.02 -10.44 -5.16
C GLY A 278 12.80 -10.36 -6.47
N THR A 279 12.76 -11.41 -7.29
CA THR A 279 13.50 -11.47 -8.57
C THR A 279 12.93 -10.45 -9.58
N ALA A 280 11.61 -10.34 -9.67
CA ALA A 280 10.95 -9.35 -10.52
C ALA A 280 11.39 -7.92 -10.17
N MET A 281 11.49 -7.60 -8.87
CA MET A 281 11.97 -6.30 -8.41
C MET A 281 13.45 -6.07 -8.72
N VAL A 282 14.33 -7.07 -8.52
CA VAL A 282 15.76 -6.97 -8.89
C VAL A 282 15.92 -6.68 -10.37
N ILE A 283 15.25 -7.47 -11.23
CA ILE A 283 15.29 -7.28 -12.69
C ILE A 283 14.81 -5.86 -13.06
N SER A 284 13.73 -5.41 -12.43
CA SER A 284 13.15 -4.09 -12.71
C SER A 284 14.06 -2.93 -12.28
N VAL A 285 14.73 -3.04 -11.14
CA VAL A 285 15.71 -2.04 -10.70
C VAL A 285 16.92 -2.02 -11.63
N ILE A 286 17.45 -3.19 -12.01
CA ILE A 286 18.56 -3.27 -12.99
C ILE A 286 18.12 -2.60 -14.30
N PHE A 287 16.94 -2.93 -14.82
CA PHE A 287 16.41 -2.30 -16.03
C PHE A 287 16.24 -0.78 -15.87
N ALA A 288 15.76 -0.32 -14.72
CA ALA A 288 15.61 1.11 -14.44
C ALA A 288 16.94 1.86 -14.34
N ILE A 289 18.01 1.24 -13.83
CA ILE A 289 19.36 1.81 -13.84
C ILE A 289 19.80 2.13 -15.27
N PHE A 290 19.53 1.23 -16.21
CA PHE A 290 19.83 1.47 -17.63
C PHE A 290 18.84 2.47 -18.25
N SER A 291 17.55 2.20 -18.17
CA SER A 291 16.52 2.94 -18.91
C SER A 291 16.30 4.37 -18.41
N MET A 292 16.42 4.60 -17.10
CA MET A 292 16.22 5.92 -16.46
C MET A 292 17.55 6.63 -16.12
N GLY A 293 18.68 5.91 -16.17
CA GLY A 293 20.01 6.40 -15.85
C GLY A 293 20.95 6.39 -17.05
N LEU A 294 21.64 5.26 -17.28
CA LEU A 294 22.77 5.16 -18.20
C LEU A 294 22.41 5.47 -19.67
N TRP A 295 21.30 4.94 -20.19
CA TRP A 295 20.85 5.25 -21.55
C TRP A 295 20.43 6.70 -21.75
N ARG A 296 20.27 7.44 -20.66
CA ARG A 296 19.96 8.88 -20.64
C ARG A 296 21.22 9.74 -20.43
N GLY A 297 22.41 9.16 -20.53
CA GLY A 297 23.68 9.86 -20.41
C GLY A 297 24.10 10.19 -18.97
N LYS A 298 23.39 9.70 -17.95
CA LYS A 298 23.82 9.85 -16.55
C LYS A 298 25.02 8.97 -16.26
N ARG A 299 25.90 9.44 -15.39
CA ARG A 299 27.02 8.63 -14.91
C ARG A 299 26.52 7.57 -13.93
N ILE A 300 27.21 6.44 -13.85
CA ILE A 300 26.85 5.37 -12.92
C ILE A 300 26.85 5.87 -11.46
N GLY A 301 27.80 6.73 -11.07
CA GLY A 301 27.88 7.32 -9.74
C GLY A 301 26.60 8.13 -9.38
N GLU A 302 26.14 8.99 -10.27
CA GLU A 302 24.92 9.79 -10.09
C GLU A 302 23.67 8.89 -9.97
N THR A 303 23.63 7.83 -10.78
CA THR A 303 22.52 6.87 -10.73
C THR A 303 22.52 6.08 -9.43
N MET A 304 23.70 5.68 -8.95
CA MET A 304 23.82 4.96 -7.67
C MET A 304 23.57 5.87 -6.45
N GLU A 305 23.91 7.15 -6.53
CA GLU A 305 23.55 8.14 -5.52
C GLU A 305 22.02 8.26 -5.39
N SER A 306 21.30 8.33 -6.52
CA SER A 306 19.83 8.30 -6.53
C SER A 306 19.28 7.04 -5.87
N VAL A 307 19.84 5.87 -6.18
CA VAL A 307 19.48 4.58 -5.56
C VAL A 307 19.72 4.60 -4.06
N THR A 308 20.88 5.07 -3.60
CA THR A 308 21.23 5.16 -2.17
C THR A 308 20.28 6.08 -1.42
N ASN A 309 20.01 7.26 -1.98
CA ASN A 309 19.13 8.27 -1.36
C ASN A 309 17.67 7.83 -1.27
N SER A 310 17.24 6.82 -2.02
CA SER A 310 15.89 6.26 -1.94
C SER A 310 15.61 5.53 -0.62
N ILE A 311 16.66 5.09 0.09
CA ILE A 311 16.53 4.27 1.32
C ILE A 311 16.25 5.13 2.56
N TYR A 312 16.75 6.37 2.61
CA TYR A 312 16.58 7.22 3.79
C TYR A 312 15.11 7.41 4.21
N PRO A 313 14.16 7.70 3.31
CA PRO A 313 12.76 7.90 3.71
C PRO A 313 12.08 6.64 4.24
N ILE A 314 12.54 5.45 3.81
CA ILE A 314 11.90 4.17 4.17
C ILE A 314 12.51 3.49 5.39
N GLY A 315 13.63 3.99 5.93
CA GLY A 315 14.33 3.36 7.06
C GLY A 315 13.44 3.17 8.30
N MET A 316 12.71 4.23 8.70
CA MET A 316 11.77 4.15 9.83
C MET A 316 10.62 3.20 9.53
N MET A 317 10.13 3.16 8.28
CA MET A 317 9.04 2.28 7.88
C MET A 317 9.45 0.80 7.98
N LEU A 318 10.68 0.45 7.60
CA LEU A 318 11.22 -0.90 7.81
C LEU A 318 11.22 -1.29 9.29
N LEU A 319 11.66 -0.40 10.19
CA LEU A 319 11.63 -0.66 11.63
C LEU A 319 10.19 -0.87 12.12
N ILE A 320 9.23 -0.07 11.69
CA ILE A 320 7.81 -0.21 12.06
C ILE A 320 7.26 -1.57 11.60
N ILE A 321 7.58 -1.98 10.37
CA ILE A 321 7.22 -3.30 9.83
C ILE A 321 7.80 -4.42 10.70
N GLY A 322 9.08 -4.33 11.04
CA GLY A 322 9.71 -5.25 11.97
C GLY A 322 9.04 -5.29 13.35
N GLY A 323 8.67 -4.12 13.89
CA GLY A 323 7.92 -4.02 15.15
C GLY A 323 6.54 -4.69 15.09
N GLY A 324 5.83 -4.58 13.94
CA GLY A 324 4.60 -5.32 13.69
C GLY A 324 4.83 -6.83 13.68
N GLY A 325 5.95 -7.29 13.08
CA GLY A 325 6.39 -8.68 13.11
C GLY A 325 6.68 -9.18 14.53
N ALA A 326 7.30 -8.35 15.36
CA ALA A 326 7.52 -8.67 16.79
C ALA A 326 6.19 -8.89 17.51
N PHE A 327 5.24 -7.98 17.35
CA PHE A 327 3.92 -8.10 17.97
C PHE A 327 3.18 -9.35 17.49
N LYS A 328 3.20 -9.63 16.18
CA LYS A 328 2.64 -10.86 15.60
C LYS A 328 3.24 -12.11 16.26
N GLN A 329 4.57 -12.20 16.35
CA GLN A 329 5.23 -13.37 16.90
C GLN A 329 4.85 -13.61 18.37
N ILE A 330 4.74 -12.56 19.17
CA ILE A 330 4.26 -12.64 20.56
C ILE A 330 2.83 -13.19 20.64
N LEU A 331 1.93 -12.79 19.72
CA LEU A 331 0.55 -13.33 19.69
C LEU A 331 0.55 -14.81 19.29
N ILE A 332 1.43 -15.23 18.36
CA ILE A 332 1.58 -16.63 17.96
C ILE A 332 2.09 -17.46 19.14
N ASP A 333 3.21 -17.06 19.75
CA ASP A 333 3.85 -17.78 20.85
C ASP A 333 2.97 -17.81 22.11
N GLY A 334 2.10 -16.81 22.28
CA GLY A 334 1.08 -16.73 23.33
C GLY A 334 -0.17 -17.59 23.08
N GLY A 335 -0.25 -18.35 21.98
CA GLY A 335 -1.35 -19.25 21.68
C GLY A 335 -2.68 -18.55 21.35
N VAL A 336 -2.62 -17.28 20.94
CA VAL A 336 -3.81 -16.49 20.58
C VAL A 336 -4.53 -17.12 19.40
N GLY A 337 -3.80 -17.72 18.46
CA GLY A 337 -4.33 -18.36 17.26
C GLY A 337 -5.29 -19.52 17.57
N ASP A 338 -4.88 -20.44 18.44
CA ASP A 338 -5.68 -21.63 18.79
C ASP A 338 -6.97 -21.21 19.50
N THR A 339 -6.87 -20.21 20.36
CA THR A 339 -8.02 -19.67 21.12
C THR A 339 -9.06 -18.98 20.22
N ILE A 340 -8.59 -18.22 19.22
CA ILE A 340 -9.48 -17.57 18.24
C ILE A 340 -10.15 -18.62 17.34
N LYS A 341 -9.42 -19.65 16.92
CA LYS A 341 -9.95 -20.76 16.11
C LYS A 341 -11.18 -21.40 16.76
N GLU A 342 -11.08 -21.76 18.05
CA GLU A 342 -12.21 -22.36 18.79
C GLU A 342 -13.45 -21.45 18.84
N SER A 343 -13.24 -20.15 18.90
CA SER A 343 -14.33 -19.16 18.97
C SER A 343 -14.97 -18.89 17.62
N PHE A 344 -14.15 -18.86 16.56
CA PHE A 344 -14.61 -18.49 15.22
C PHE A 344 -15.40 -19.62 14.54
N THR A 345 -15.12 -20.90 14.85
CA THR A 345 -15.90 -22.05 14.37
C THR A 345 -17.39 -21.98 14.69
N ASN A 346 -17.77 -21.12 15.66
CA ASN A 346 -19.16 -20.93 16.08
C ASN A 346 -19.80 -19.61 15.59
N THR A 347 -19.10 -18.82 14.78
CA THR A 347 -19.64 -17.54 14.25
C THR A 347 -19.96 -17.65 12.76
N ALA A 348 -21.14 -17.17 12.37
CA ALA A 348 -21.59 -17.11 10.97
C ALA A 348 -20.97 -15.90 10.17
N MET A 349 -19.99 -15.19 10.74
CA MET A 349 -19.39 -14.02 10.08
C MET A 349 -18.36 -14.46 9.05
N SER A 350 -18.39 -13.85 7.85
CA SER A 350 -17.36 -14.05 6.84
C SER A 350 -15.98 -13.62 7.35
N PRO A 351 -14.92 -14.48 7.22
CA PRO A 351 -13.55 -14.12 7.58
C PRO A 351 -13.06 -12.85 6.86
N LEU A 352 -13.49 -12.62 5.61
CA LEU A 352 -13.14 -11.42 4.84
C LEU A 352 -13.72 -10.15 5.46
N LEU A 353 -14.99 -10.19 5.88
CA LEU A 353 -15.64 -9.05 6.54
C LEU A 353 -15.01 -8.79 7.91
N PHE A 354 -14.69 -9.84 8.65
CA PHE A 354 -14.02 -9.72 9.95
C PHE A 354 -12.62 -9.10 9.80
N ALA A 355 -11.84 -9.56 8.83
CA ALA A 355 -10.53 -9.01 8.50
C ALA A 355 -10.60 -7.51 8.17
N TRP A 356 -11.59 -7.11 7.35
CA TRP A 356 -11.84 -5.72 7.01
C TRP A 356 -12.21 -4.88 8.25
N ILE A 357 -13.10 -5.38 9.13
CA ILE A 357 -13.52 -4.66 10.34
C ILE A 357 -12.32 -4.41 11.27
N ILE A 358 -11.51 -5.44 11.54
CA ILE A 358 -10.34 -5.29 12.41
C ILE A 358 -9.34 -4.29 11.82
N ALA A 359 -9.05 -4.41 10.52
CA ALA A 359 -8.17 -3.45 9.84
C ALA A 359 -8.73 -2.01 9.91
N ALA A 360 -10.05 -1.85 9.73
CA ALA A 360 -10.73 -0.56 9.79
C ALA A 360 -10.64 0.08 11.20
N VAL A 361 -10.89 -0.69 12.24
CA VAL A 361 -10.79 -0.21 13.63
C VAL A 361 -9.36 0.22 13.95
N LEU A 362 -8.38 -0.63 13.61
CA LEU A 362 -6.97 -0.30 13.84
C LEU A 362 -6.52 0.90 12.99
N ARG A 363 -7.00 1.03 11.75
CA ARG A 363 -6.70 2.17 10.88
C ARG A 363 -7.17 3.49 11.48
N ILE A 364 -8.44 3.55 11.91
CA ILE A 364 -9.01 4.75 12.54
C ILE A 364 -8.20 5.14 13.79
N ALA A 365 -7.77 4.15 14.56
CA ALA A 365 -7.04 4.39 15.79
C ALA A 365 -5.57 4.80 15.56
N LEU A 366 -4.85 4.07 14.69
CA LEU A 366 -3.39 4.21 14.50
C LEU A 366 -2.99 5.29 13.49
N GLY A 367 -3.85 5.59 12.51
CA GLY A 367 -3.58 6.56 11.46
C GLY A 367 -2.67 6.09 10.33
N SER A 368 -2.11 4.89 10.41
CA SER A 368 -1.24 4.32 9.36
C SER A 368 -1.86 3.07 8.75
N ALA A 369 -2.06 3.08 7.42
CA ALA A 369 -2.58 1.94 6.68
C ALA A 369 -1.67 0.71 6.82
N THR A 370 -0.36 0.90 6.66
CA THR A 370 0.63 -0.19 6.75
C THR A 370 0.64 -0.81 8.14
N VAL A 371 0.66 0.01 9.21
CA VAL A 371 0.67 -0.49 10.60
C VAL A 371 -0.64 -1.21 10.92
N ALA A 372 -1.78 -0.64 10.53
CA ALA A 372 -3.09 -1.26 10.75
C ALA A 372 -3.19 -2.62 10.03
N GLY A 373 -2.77 -2.69 8.76
CA GLY A 373 -2.76 -3.92 7.98
C GLY A 373 -1.88 -5.01 8.62
N ILE A 374 -0.64 -4.69 8.96
CA ILE A 374 0.30 -5.65 9.58
C ILE A 374 -0.23 -6.13 10.93
N SER A 375 -0.72 -5.22 11.78
CA SER A 375 -1.29 -5.61 13.08
C SER A 375 -2.53 -6.50 12.93
N THR A 376 -3.31 -6.29 11.87
CA THR A 376 -4.48 -7.12 11.56
C THR A 376 -4.07 -8.55 11.19
N THR A 377 -2.97 -8.75 10.45
CA THR A 377 -2.55 -10.10 10.02
C THR A 377 -2.30 -11.03 11.19
N ALA A 378 -1.74 -10.52 12.29
CA ALA A 378 -1.50 -11.29 13.50
C ALA A 378 -2.80 -11.88 14.10
N ILE A 379 -3.91 -11.14 13.99
CA ILE A 379 -5.22 -11.53 14.52
C ILE A 379 -5.95 -12.45 13.52
N ILE A 380 -5.82 -12.19 12.24
CA ILE A 380 -6.60 -12.85 11.17
C ILE A 380 -5.94 -14.14 10.67
N LEU A 381 -4.62 -14.26 10.74
CA LEU A 381 -3.87 -15.44 10.22
C LEU A 381 -4.47 -16.78 10.68
N PRO A 382 -4.77 -17.01 11.98
CA PRO A 382 -5.33 -18.28 12.42
C PRO A 382 -6.72 -18.56 11.86
N ILE A 383 -7.51 -17.50 11.60
CA ILE A 383 -8.87 -17.62 11.06
C ILE A 383 -8.81 -18.03 9.59
N VAL A 384 -7.96 -17.37 8.81
CA VAL A 384 -7.78 -17.65 7.39
C VAL A 384 -7.21 -19.04 7.16
N GLN A 385 -6.21 -19.47 7.96
CA GLN A 385 -5.59 -20.81 7.84
C GLN A 385 -6.55 -21.95 8.18
N ASN A 386 -7.62 -21.70 8.92
CA ASN A 386 -8.59 -22.71 9.34
C ASN A 386 -9.97 -22.53 8.67
N SER A 387 -10.06 -21.79 7.58
CA SER A 387 -11.28 -21.59 6.78
C SER A 387 -10.98 -21.85 5.30
N ASP A 388 -12.03 -22.11 4.53
CA ASP A 388 -11.95 -22.24 3.07
C ASP A 388 -11.88 -20.87 2.36
N THR A 389 -11.44 -19.83 3.08
CA THR A 389 -11.36 -18.47 2.55
C THR A 389 -10.18 -18.31 1.60
N ASN A 390 -10.42 -17.75 0.43
CA ASN A 390 -9.35 -17.38 -0.48
C ASN A 390 -8.40 -16.37 0.18
N VAL A 391 -7.14 -16.79 0.37
CA VAL A 391 -6.15 -16.01 1.13
C VAL A 391 -5.82 -14.69 0.44
N ALA A 392 -5.80 -14.66 -0.90
CA ALA A 392 -5.54 -13.43 -1.65
C ALA A 392 -6.66 -12.40 -1.44
N LEU A 393 -7.92 -12.85 -1.36
CA LEU A 393 -9.04 -11.96 -1.03
C LEU A 393 -8.99 -11.49 0.43
N ALA A 394 -8.48 -12.30 1.37
CA ALA A 394 -8.25 -11.86 2.74
C ALA A 394 -7.20 -10.75 2.83
N VAL A 395 -6.11 -10.85 2.07
CA VAL A 395 -5.10 -9.78 1.92
C VAL A 395 -5.76 -8.48 1.48
N LEU A 396 -6.59 -8.55 0.43
CA LEU A 396 -7.28 -7.39 -0.13
C LEU A 396 -8.33 -6.81 0.83
N ALA A 397 -9.00 -7.65 1.60
CA ALA A 397 -9.94 -7.20 2.63
C ALA A 397 -9.24 -6.41 3.76
N ILE A 398 -8.08 -6.89 4.22
CA ILE A 398 -7.23 -6.16 5.16
C ILE A 398 -6.76 -4.86 4.52
N GLY A 399 -6.28 -4.91 3.27
CA GLY A 399 -5.87 -3.74 2.51
C GLY A 399 -6.99 -2.69 2.40
N ALA A 400 -8.20 -3.10 2.03
CA ALA A 400 -9.36 -2.21 1.98
C ALA A 400 -9.68 -1.59 3.34
N GLY A 401 -9.71 -2.39 4.41
CA GLY A 401 -9.96 -1.90 5.78
C GLY A 401 -8.90 -0.92 6.26
N SER A 402 -7.64 -1.16 5.90
CA SER A 402 -6.50 -0.32 6.29
C SER A 402 -6.48 1.08 5.66
N LEU A 403 -7.33 1.35 4.68
CA LEU A 403 -7.44 2.67 4.05
C LEU A 403 -8.56 3.54 4.64
N ILE A 404 -9.53 2.93 5.33
CA ILE A 404 -10.75 3.64 5.77
C ILE A 404 -10.44 4.89 6.58
N PHE A 405 -11.23 5.94 6.33
CA PHE A 405 -11.33 7.13 7.16
C PHE A 405 -9.98 7.71 7.60
N SER A 406 -9.05 7.91 6.65
CA SER A 406 -7.82 8.67 6.91
C SER A 406 -8.15 10.05 7.47
N HIS A 407 -7.62 10.40 8.65
CA HIS A 407 -7.95 11.65 9.35
C HIS A 407 -6.69 12.29 9.99
N VAL A 408 -6.89 13.15 10.98
CA VAL A 408 -5.84 13.98 11.58
C VAL A 408 -4.64 13.23 12.19
N ASN A 409 -4.71 11.92 12.33
CA ASN A 409 -3.59 11.08 12.77
C ASN A 409 -2.76 10.50 11.61
N ASP A 410 -3.10 10.84 10.37
CA ASP A 410 -2.46 10.34 9.15
C ASP A 410 -1.71 11.45 8.41
N ALA A 411 -0.48 11.17 8.00
CA ALA A 411 0.34 12.10 7.23
C ALA A 411 -0.30 12.50 5.89
N ALA A 412 -0.93 11.54 5.19
CA ALA A 412 -1.60 11.78 3.91
C ALA A 412 -2.76 12.78 4.04
N PHE A 413 -3.48 12.77 5.18
CA PHE A 413 -4.52 13.75 5.48
C PHE A 413 -3.97 15.18 5.51
N TRP A 414 -2.82 15.38 6.19
CA TRP A 414 -2.18 16.69 6.28
C TRP A 414 -1.57 17.13 4.96
N MET A 415 -0.91 16.22 4.23
CA MET A 415 -0.36 16.52 2.90
C MET A 415 -1.48 16.96 1.95
N PHE A 416 -2.60 16.24 1.91
CA PHE A 416 -3.74 16.60 1.08
C PHE A 416 -4.32 17.97 1.50
N LYS A 417 -4.48 18.19 2.82
CA LYS A 417 -4.97 19.46 3.36
C LYS A 417 -4.09 20.64 2.94
N GLU A 418 -2.79 20.54 3.17
CA GLU A 418 -1.86 21.65 2.92
C GLU A 418 -1.71 21.94 1.42
N TYR A 419 -1.48 20.90 0.61
CA TYR A 419 -1.30 21.11 -0.83
C TYR A 419 -2.53 21.71 -1.53
N PHE A 420 -3.73 21.34 -1.12
CA PHE A 420 -4.96 21.90 -1.69
C PHE A 420 -5.51 23.12 -0.91
N GLY A 421 -4.81 23.61 0.10
CA GLY A 421 -5.18 24.78 0.89
C GLY A 421 -6.50 24.64 1.65
N LEU A 422 -6.81 23.42 2.12
CA LEU A 422 -8.10 23.08 2.71
C LEU A 422 -8.13 23.33 4.21
N THR A 423 -9.33 23.59 4.75
CA THR A 423 -9.60 23.50 6.17
C THR A 423 -9.73 22.03 6.60
N ILE A 424 -9.56 21.74 7.89
CA ILE A 424 -9.75 20.39 8.44
C ILE A 424 -11.13 19.83 8.05
N LYS A 425 -12.21 20.62 8.15
CA LYS A 425 -13.56 20.21 7.78
C LYS A 425 -13.67 19.83 6.29
N GLU A 426 -13.10 20.65 5.42
CA GLU A 426 -13.08 20.40 3.98
C GLU A 426 -12.27 19.13 3.64
N THR A 427 -11.17 18.90 4.36
CA THR A 427 -10.36 17.68 4.20
C THR A 427 -11.15 16.44 4.63
N PHE A 428 -11.91 16.48 5.72
CA PHE A 428 -12.81 15.39 6.09
C PHE A 428 -13.86 15.10 5.01
N LEU A 429 -14.46 16.13 4.42
CA LEU A 429 -15.51 15.99 3.41
C LEU A 429 -14.97 15.59 2.02
N THR A 430 -13.68 15.72 1.78
CA THR A 430 -13.04 15.35 0.51
C THR A 430 -12.16 14.13 0.66
N TRP A 431 -11.06 14.21 1.40
CA TRP A 431 -10.08 13.14 1.56
C TRP A 431 -10.58 11.97 2.42
N SER A 432 -11.00 12.23 3.67
CA SER A 432 -11.43 11.15 4.57
C SER A 432 -12.65 10.40 4.05
N LEU A 433 -13.56 11.10 3.37
CA LEU A 433 -14.71 10.49 2.75
C LEU A 433 -14.33 9.69 1.48
N LEU A 434 -13.36 10.18 0.68
CA LEU A 434 -12.78 9.43 -0.43
C LEU A 434 -12.24 8.07 0.05
N GLU A 435 -11.40 8.09 1.08
CA GLU A 435 -10.79 6.89 1.66
C GLU A 435 -11.85 5.93 2.23
N THR A 436 -12.90 6.47 2.84
CA THR A 436 -14.04 5.68 3.34
C THR A 436 -14.80 5.00 2.20
N ILE A 437 -15.11 5.74 1.12
CA ILE A 437 -15.78 5.19 -0.06
C ILE A 437 -14.92 4.12 -0.73
N LEU A 438 -13.61 4.36 -0.84
CA LEU A 438 -12.65 3.42 -1.38
C LEU A 438 -12.65 2.12 -0.57
N SER A 439 -12.54 2.21 0.73
CA SER A 439 -12.54 1.06 1.64
C SER A 439 -13.84 0.25 1.56
N VAL A 440 -14.99 0.93 1.64
CA VAL A 440 -16.31 0.28 1.62
C VAL A 440 -16.60 -0.33 0.24
N SER A 441 -16.32 0.38 -0.84
CA SER A 441 -16.48 -0.20 -2.19
C SER A 441 -15.50 -1.36 -2.40
N GLY A 442 -14.29 -1.29 -1.86
CA GLY A 442 -13.31 -2.36 -1.89
C GLY A 442 -13.85 -3.65 -1.27
N ILE A 443 -14.33 -3.61 -0.04
CA ILE A 443 -14.88 -4.82 0.61
C ILE A 443 -16.13 -5.34 -0.11
N ILE A 444 -16.97 -4.48 -0.69
CA ILE A 444 -18.14 -4.93 -1.47
C ILE A 444 -17.69 -5.74 -2.69
N PHE A 445 -16.70 -5.26 -3.47
CA PHE A 445 -16.17 -6.00 -4.60
C PHE A 445 -15.45 -7.28 -4.20
N ILE A 446 -14.71 -7.27 -3.08
CA ILE A 446 -14.04 -8.45 -2.53
C ILE A 446 -15.06 -9.52 -2.18
N LEU A 447 -16.12 -9.17 -1.45
CA LEU A 447 -17.19 -10.09 -1.10
C LEU A 447 -17.96 -10.56 -2.35
N PHE A 448 -18.12 -9.72 -3.36
CA PHE A 448 -18.72 -10.14 -4.62
C PHE A 448 -17.87 -11.18 -5.35
N ILE A 449 -16.55 -10.95 -5.47
CA ILE A 449 -15.63 -11.91 -6.10
C ILE A 449 -15.56 -13.21 -5.32
N SER A 450 -15.61 -13.17 -3.99
CA SER A 450 -15.57 -14.38 -3.16
C SER A 450 -16.74 -15.35 -3.37
N LEU A 451 -17.77 -14.95 -4.09
CA LEU A 451 -18.87 -15.85 -4.48
C LEU A 451 -18.50 -16.77 -5.66
N PHE A 452 -17.39 -16.51 -6.35
CA PHE A 452 -16.98 -17.21 -7.57
C PHE A 452 -15.64 -17.94 -7.45
N VAL A 453 -14.93 -17.75 -6.33
CA VAL A 453 -13.58 -18.31 -6.09
C VAL A 453 -13.43 -18.88 -4.69
#